data_08e65f2c5a17030678f7e64efa495703
#
_entry.id   08e65f2c5a17030678f7e64efa495703
#
_cell.length_a   1.000
_cell.length_b   1.000
_cell.length_c   1.000
_cell.angle_alpha   90.00
_cell.angle_beta   90.00
_cell.angle_gamma   90.00
#
_symmetry.space_group_name_H-M   'P 1'
#
loop_
_entity.id
_entity.type
_entity.pdbx_description
1 polymer ?
#
loop_
_entity_poly.entity_id
_entity_poly.type
_entity_poly.pdbx_seq_one_letter_code
_entity_poly.pdbx_strand_id
1 'polypeptide(L)'
;MNSDSSDDKIWRAFYTKPRHEKKAANRLEERFEVYCPVVETRVQWSDRVKKVKKPLFTSYLFARVNESERIEILQDPSVSSTVMWLGKPAVIRDEEIRDIRILLEEIEPDDVEIEQFSEGQRVKVDSGSLREMEGIIVEIKGKRARLRLESLKCDVTFTVRKVQLKAI
;
A
#
# COMPACT_ATOMS: atom_id res chain seq x y z
N MET A 1 -19.92 32.03 1.35
CA MET A 1 -19.45 31.49 2.64
C MET A 1 -18.70 30.20 2.36
N ASN A 2 -17.44 30.29 2.34
CA ASN A 2 -16.60 29.08 2.27
C ASN A 2 -16.49 28.54 3.69
N SER A 3 -17.31 27.56 4.00
CA SER A 3 -17.02 26.71 5.14
C SER A 3 -15.77 25.93 4.75
N ASP A 4 -14.67 26.44 5.18
CA ASP A 4 -13.40 25.76 5.11
C ASP A 4 -13.57 24.40 5.79
N SER A 5 -13.56 23.35 5.00
CA SER A 5 -13.54 21.96 5.43
C SER A 5 -12.18 21.59 6.03
N SER A 6 -11.59 22.51 6.79
CA SER A 6 -10.30 22.30 7.47
C SER A 6 -10.35 21.22 8.55
N ASP A 7 -11.56 20.78 8.90
CA ASP A 7 -11.79 19.76 9.92
C ASP A 7 -12.07 18.36 9.35
N ASP A 8 -12.29 18.27 8.04
CA ASP A 8 -12.55 16.99 7.38
C ASP A 8 -11.28 16.15 7.29
N LYS A 9 -11.34 14.98 7.92
CA LYS A 9 -10.25 14.00 7.89
C LYS A 9 -10.34 13.15 6.64
N ILE A 10 -9.24 13.11 5.89
CA ILE A 10 -9.08 12.30 4.70
C ILE A 10 -7.79 11.50 4.77
N TRP A 11 -7.73 10.37 4.07
CA TRP A 11 -6.53 9.57 4.01
C TRP A 11 -5.42 10.29 3.23
N ARG A 12 -4.26 10.37 3.86
CA ARG A 12 -3.01 10.87 3.27
C ARG A 12 -1.96 9.77 3.34
N ALA A 13 -1.01 9.83 2.43
CA ALA A 13 0.16 8.97 2.46
C ALA A 13 1.40 9.77 2.86
N PHE A 14 2.27 9.13 3.62
CA PHE A 14 3.51 9.72 4.11
C PHE A 14 4.68 8.82 3.76
N TYR A 15 5.80 9.42 3.38
CA TYR A 15 7.07 8.71 3.30
C TYR A 15 7.69 8.61 4.68
N THR A 16 8.19 7.42 5.00
CA THR A 16 8.95 7.19 6.23
C THR A 16 10.41 6.90 5.91
N LYS A 17 11.25 6.96 6.93
CA LYS A 17 12.59 6.40 6.82
C LYS A 17 12.52 4.89 6.61
N PRO A 18 13.49 4.29 5.92
CA PRO A 18 13.51 2.83 5.72
C PRO A 18 13.43 2.08 7.05
N ARG A 19 12.58 1.06 7.10
CA ARG A 19 12.32 0.23 8.28
C ARG A 19 11.70 0.94 9.49
N HIS A 20 11.21 2.17 9.31
CA HIS A 20 10.55 2.93 10.36
C HIS A 20 9.01 2.92 10.25
N GLU A 21 8.44 2.21 9.27
CA GLU A 21 7.00 2.21 8.98
C GLU A 21 6.17 1.79 10.20
N LYS A 22 6.47 0.63 10.78
CA LYS A 22 5.76 0.12 11.96
C LYS A 22 6.04 0.96 13.21
N LYS A 23 7.26 1.44 13.34
CA LYS A 23 7.67 2.27 14.47
C LYS A 23 6.95 3.61 14.48
N ALA A 24 6.83 4.25 13.32
CA ALA A 24 6.05 5.47 13.17
C ALA A 24 4.56 5.20 13.42
N ALA A 25 4.01 4.14 12.84
CA ALA A 25 2.62 3.75 13.04
C ALA A 25 2.29 3.56 14.52
N ASN A 26 3.11 2.80 15.25
CA ASN A 26 2.90 2.53 16.67
C ASN A 26 2.89 3.79 17.54
N ARG A 27 3.73 4.78 17.22
CA ARG A 27 3.73 6.06 17.95
C ARG A 27 2.53 6.94 17.58
N LEU A 28 2.20 7.01 16.31
CA LEU A 28 1.19 7.92 15.79
C LEU A 28 -0.24 7.41 16.02
N GLU A 29 -0.45 6.10 16.13
CA GLU A 29 -1.78 5.52 16.36
C GLU A 29 -2.40 5.89 17.70
N GLU A 30 -1.59 6.34 18.66
CA GLU A 30 -2.10 6.85 19.95
C GLU A 30 -2.90 8.15 19.79
N ARG A 31 -2.66 8.90 18.72
CA ARG A 31 -3.25 10.23 18.49
C ARG A 31 -4.02 10.34 17.19
N PHE A 32 -3.73 9.52 16.20
CA PHE A 32 -4.29 9.60 14.85
C PHE A 32 -4.78 8.24 14.38
N GLU A 33 -5.72 8.25 13.44
CA GLU A 33 -6.09 7.04 12.70
C GLU A 33 -5.01 6.73 11.67
N VAL A 34 -4.17 5.75 11.97
CA VAL A 34 -2.99 5.39 11.18
C VAL A 34 -3.15 3.97 10.63
N TYR A 35 -2.70 3.76 9.41
CA TYR A 35 -2.71 2.46 8.77
C TYR A 35 -1.34 2.17 8.14
N CYS A 36 -0.67 1.17 8.68
CA CYS A 36 0.55 0.60 8.11
C CYS A 36 0.26 -0.84 7.71
N PRO A 37 -0.14 -1.10 6.46
CA PRO A 37 -0.45 -2.46 6.03
C PRO A 37 0.79 -3.34 6.08
N VAL A 38 0.64 -4.50 6.72
CA VAL A 38 1.71 -5.49 6.86
C VAL A 38 1.28 -6.82 6.28
N VAL A 39 2.23 -7.54 5.71
CA VAL A 39 2.05 -8.92 5.24
C VAL A 39 2.89 -9.85 6.10
N GLU A 40 2.32 -11.01 6.42
CA GLU A 40 3.06 -12.09 7.06
C GLU A 40 3.78 -12.90 6.00
N THR A 41 5.09 -13.00 6.11
CA THR A 41 5.94 -13.79 5.22
C THR A 41 6.69 -14.85 6.00
N ARG A 42 6.94 -15.99 5.37
CA ARG A 42 7.79 -17.03 5.94
C ARG A 42 9.21 -16.83 5.46
N VAL A 43 10.14 -16.71 6.39
CA VAL A 43 11.57 -16.62 6.10
C VAL A 43 12.23 -17.89 6.62
N GLN A 44 12.95 -18.56 5.73
CA GLN A 44 13.72 -19.76 6.10
C GLN A 44 15.08 -19.34 6.66
N TRP A 45 15.29 -19.65 7.92
CA TRP A 45 16.60 -19.60 8.58
C TRP A 45 17.26 -20.96 8.45
N SER A 46 18.56 -21.05 8.69
CA SER A 46 19.33 -22.28 8.54
C SER A 46 18.80 -23.50 9.31
N ASP A 47 18.04 -23.28 10.38
CA ASP A 47 17.51 -24.30 11.32
C ASP A 47 15.99 -24.30 11.48
N ARG A 48 15.28 -23.26 10.96
CA ARG A 48 13.83 -23.15 11.16
C ARG A 48 13.17 -22.15 10.19
N VAL A 49 11.86 -22.26 10.04
CA VAL A 49 11.02 -21.30 9.32
C VAL A 49 10.42 -20.32 10.34
N LYS A 50 10.65 -19.02 10.14
CA LYS A 50 10.12 -17.96 10.99
C LYS A 50 9.09 -17.13 10.22
N LYS A 51 7.94 -16.85 10.85
CA LYS A 51 6.96 -15.91 10.35
C LYS A 51 7.39 -14.48 10.68
N VAL A 52 7.47 -13.62 9.67
CA VAL A 52 7.85 -12.21 9.81
C VAL A 52 6.77 -11.33 9.21
N LYS A 53 6.36 -10.31 9.96
CA LYS A 53 5.44 -9.27 9.46
C LYS A 53 6.25 -8.15 8.82
N LYS A 54 6.07 -7.93 7.53
CA LYS A 54 6.72 -6.86 6.77
C LYS A 54 5.70 -5.85 6.27
N PRO A 55 6.03 -4.54 6.21
CA PRO A 55 5.18 -3.57 5.56
C PRO A 55 4.92 -3.96 4.10
N LEU A 56 3.66 -3.86 3.67
CA LEU A 56 3.29 -4.07 2.26
C LEU A 56 3.92 -3.01 1.37
N PHE A 57 3.97 -1.77 1.86
CA PHE A 57 4.59 -0.64 1.18
C PHE A 57 5.83 -0.19 1.94
N THR A 58 6.98 -0.41 1.36
CA THR A 58 8.25 0.00 1.95
C THR A 58 8.35 1.52 2.02
N SER A 59 8.66 2.06 3.20
CA SER A 59 8.78 3.50 3.46
C SER A 59 7.48 4.29 3.27
N TYR A 60 6.32 3.67 3.45
CA TYR A 60 5.01 4.31 3.38
C TYR A 60 4.19 4.11 4.65
N LEU A 61 3.39 5.11 4.96
CA LEU A 61 2.41 5.11 6.04
C LEU A 61 1.16 5.85 5.59
N PHE A 62 -0.01 5.35 5.94
CA PHE A 62 -1.27 6.04 5.69
C PHE A 62 -1.84 6.59 6.99
N ALA A 63 -2.43 7.76 6.94
CA ALA A 63 -3.16 8.34 8.07
C ALA A 63 -4.37 9.14 7.59
N ARG A 64 -5.47 8.99 8.32
CA ARG A 64 -6.69 9.76 8.09
C ARG A 64 -6.66 11.00 8.96
N VAL A 65 -6.39 12.14 8.36
CA VAL A 65 -6.07 13.38 9.07
C VAL A 65 -6.62 14.60 8.35
N ASN A 66 -6.82 15.67 9.11
CA ASN A 66 -7.03 17.01 8.57
C ASN A 66 -5.67 17.68 8.30
N GLU A 67 -5.67 18.90 7.79
CA GLU A 67 -4.44 19.59 7.41
C GLU A 67 -3.53 19.91 8.61
N SER A 68 -4.10 20.29 9.74
CA SER A 68 -3.32 20.54 10.97
C SER A 68 -2.65 19.27 11.48
N GLU A 69 -3.39 18.18 11.52
CA GLU A 69 -2.87 16.87 11.92
C GLU A 69 -1.82 16.33 10.95
N ARG A 70 -1.97 16.58 9.65
CA ARG A 70 -0.96 16.24 8.65
C ARG A 70 0.38 16.91 8.97
N ILE A 71 0.35 18.18 9.32
CA ILE A 71 1.55 18.94 9.70
C ILE A 71 2.14 18.38 11.00
N GLU A 72 1.31 18.00 11.97
CA GLU A 72 1.78 17.38 13.21
C GLU A 72 2.51 16.05 12.95
N ILE A 73 1.98 15.21 12.05
CA ILE A 73 2.63 13.93 11.68
C ILE A 73 4.02 14.17 11.12
N LEU A 74 4.23 15.25 10.36
CA LEU A 74 5.55 15.59 9.82
C LEU A 74 6.59 15.94 10.90
N GLN A 75 6.19 16.17 12.13
CA GLN A 75 7.11 16.37 13.26
C GLN A 75 7.68 15.06 13.81
N ASP A 76 7.10 13.92 13.47
CA ASP A 76 7.63 12.62 13.88
C ASP A 76 8.98 12.36 13.19
N PRO A 77 10.03 12.00 13.94
CA PRO A 77 11.37 11.82 13.38
C PRO A 77 11.48 10.66 12.37
N SER A 78 10.52 9.75 12.36
CA SER A 78 10.47 8.65 11.40
C SER A 78 9.75 8.98 10.09
N VAL A 79 9.02 10.11 10.06
CA VAL A 79 8.29 10.57 8.88
C VAL A 79 9.15 11.57 8.11
N SER A 80 9.34 11.32 6.82
CA SER A 80 10.18 12.16 5.96
C SER A 80 9.39 13.27 5.29
N SER A 81 8.26 12.96 4.71
CA SER A 81 7.43 13.93 3.98
C SER A 81 6.03 13.38 3.71
N THR A 82 5.12 14.26 3.31
CA THR A 82 3.83 13.86 2.72
C THR A 82 4.03 13.46 1.26
N VAL A 83 3.36 12.41 0.83
CA VAL A 83 3.30 12.06 -0.60
C VAL A 83 2.52 13.12 -1.35
N MET A 84 3.09 13.66 -2.42
CA MET A 84 2.51 14.73 -3.21
C MET A 84 2.03 14.22 -4.56
N TRP A 85 0.93 14.79 -5.04
CA TRP A 85 0.39 14.55 -6.38
C TRP A 85 -0.02 15.88 -7.02
N LEU A 86 0.51 16.17 -8.18
CA LEU A 86 0.24 17.43 -8.92
C LEU A 86 0.42 18.70 -8.04
N GLY A 87 1.48 18.73 -7.21
CA GLY A 87 1.81 19.86 -6.35
C GLY A 87 0.98 19.99 -5.07
N LYS A 88 0.12 19.01 -4.79
CA LYS A 88 -0.72 18.98 -3.57
C LYS A 88 -0.54 17.66 -2.83
N PRO A 89 -0.80 17.62 -1.50
CA PRO A 89 -0.84 16.37 -0.79
C PRO A 89 -1.80 15.39 -1.46
N ALA A 90 -1.32 14.18 -1.76
CA ALA A 90 -2.12 13.14 -2.39
C ALA A 90 -3.33 12.78 -1.51
N VAL A 91 -4.48 12.61 -2.13
CA VAL A 91 -5.69 12.11 -1.49
C VAL A 91 -5.83 10.63 -1.80
N ILE A 92 -5.91 9.82 -0.75
CA ILE A 92 -6.21 8.40 -0.88
C ILE A 92 -7.68 8.22 -0.52
N ARG A 93 -8.44 7.57 -1.39
CA ARG A 93 -9.88 7.36 -1.16
C ARG A 93 -10.12 6.26 -0.12
N ASP A 94 -11.24 6.35 0.59
CA ASP A 94 -11.62 5.33 1.58
C ASP A 94 -11.71 3.93 0.94
N GLU A 95 -12.18 3.84 -0.31
CA GLU A 95 -12.25 2.59 -1.05
C GLU A 95 -10.86 1.98 -1.30
N GLU A 96 -9.86 2.80 -1.59
CA GLU A 96 -8.49 2.34 -1.81
C GLU A 96 -7.89 1.73 -0.54
N ILE A 97 -8.14 2.33 0.61
CA ILE A 97 -7.72 1.77 1.91
C ILE A 97 -8.48 0.47 2.22
N ARG A 98 -9.77 0.43 1.95
CA ARG A 98 -10.60 -0.76 2.12
C ARG A 98 -10.10 -1.91 1.24
N ASP A 99 -9.78 -1.63 -0.02
CA ASP A 99 -9.28 -2.61 -0.97
C ASP A 99 -7.95 -3.21 -0.51
N ILE A 100 -7.06 -2.39 0.06
CA ILE A 100 -5.81 -2.86 0.67
C ILE A 100 -6.10 -3.82 1.83
N ARG A 101 -7.03 -3.48 2.71
CA ARG A 101 -7.40 -4.33 3.86
C ARG A 101 -7.94 -5.68 3.41
N ILE A 102 -8.82 -5.69 2.42
CA ILE A 102 -9.40 -6.92 1.88
C ILE A 102 -8.31 -7.76 1.18
N LEU A 103 -7.44 -7.12 0.39
CA LEU A 103 -6.32 -7.81 -0.26
C LEU A 103 -5.45 -8.56 0.76
N LEU A 104 -5.18 -7.96 1.91
CA LEU A 104 -4.34 -8.58 2.95
C LEU A 104 -5.01 -9.79 3.60
N GLU A 105 -6.34 -9.83 3.63
CA GLU A 105 -7.09 -10.99 4.14
C GLU A 105 -7.05 -12.18 3.17
N GLU A 106 -6.85 -11.95 1.89
CA GLU A 106 -6.88 -12.96 0.83
C GLU A 106 -5.50 -13.50 0.41
N ILE A 107 -4.41 -12.98 0.97
CA ILE A 107 -3.07 -13.44 0.62
C ILE A 107 -2.81 -14.82 1.20
N GLU A 108 -2.84 -15.84 0.36
CA GLU A 108 -2.43 -17.20 0.67
C GLU A 108 -1.06 -17.55 0.04
N PRO A 109 -0.27 -18.42 0.71
CA PRO A 109 1.14 -18.62 0.32
C PRO A 109 1.42 -19.42 -0.95
N ASP A 110 0.49 -20.22 -1.46
CA ASP A 110 0.77 -21.18 -2.54
C ASP A 110 -0.29 -21.26 -3.63
N ASP A 111 0.08 -20.92 -4.88
CA ASP A 111 -0.80 -21.08 -6.04
C ASP A 111 -0.17 -21.43 -7.38
N VAL A 112 -1.01 -21.98 -8.23
CA VAL A 112 -0.73 -22.67 -9.49
C VAL A 112 -0.45 -21.70 -10.65
N GLU A 113 0.46 -22.10 -11.56
CA GLU A 113 0.88 -21.33 -12.74
C GLU A 113 -0.17 -21.25 -13.83
N ILE A 114 -0.37 -20.06 -14.37
CA ILE A 114 -1.03 -19.86 -15.69
C ILE A 114 -0.56 -18.53 -16.31
N GLU A 115 -0.41 -18.49 -17.61
CA GLU A 115 -0.10 -17.37 -18.51
C GLU A 115 1.27 -16.68 -18.34
N GLN A 116 1.87 -16.35 -19.47
CA GLN A 116 3.12 -15.58 -19.53
C GLN A 116 2.81 -14.08 -19.59
N PHE A 117 3.16 -13.39 -18.53
CA PHE A 117 3.12 -11.94 -18.47
C PHE A 117 4.52 -11.35 -18.57
N SER A 118 4.61 -10.12 -19.04
CA SER A 118 5.87 -9.40 -19.18
C SER A 118 5.86 -8.11 -18.38
N GLU A 119 7.03 -7.67 -17.92
CA GLU A 119 7.19 -6.35 -17.31
C GLU A 119 6.83 -5.25 -18.31
N GLY A 120 6.18 -4.20 -17.82
CA GLY A 120 5.63 -3.12 -18.64
C GLY A 120 4.25 -3.40 -19.24
N GLN A 121 3.75 -4.62 -19.12
CA GLN A 121 2.45 -5.00 -19.63
C GLN A 121 1.33 -4.42 -18.78
N ARG A 122 0.32 -3.87 -19.45
CA ARG A 122 -0.92 -3.43 -18.80
C ARG A 122 -1.84 -4.62 -18.59
N VAL A 123 -2.35 -4.74 -17.38
CA VAL A 123 -3.20 -5.85 -16.97
C VAL A 123 -4.37 -5.38 -16.13
N LYS A 124 -5.38 -6.22 -16.05
CA LYS A 124 -6.52 -6.05 -15.16
C LYS A 124 -6.55 -7.20 -14.16
N VAL A 125 -6.89 -6.90 -12.94
CA VAL A 125 -7.11 -7.94 -11.94
C VAL A 125 -8.49 -8.56 -12.14
N ASP A 126 -8.53 -9.85 -12.41
CA ASP A 126 -9.75 -10.58 -12.79
C ASP A 126 -10.47 -11.20 -11.58
N SER A 127 -9.76 -11.41 -10.49
CA SER A 127 -10.34 -12.03 -9.30
C SER A 127 -9.73 -11.47 -8.01
N GLY A 128 -10.39 -11.77 -6.90
CA GLY A 128 -9.97 -11.29 -5.58
C GLY A 128 -10.46 -9.87 -5.30
N SER A 129 -9.88 -9.27 -4.30
CA SER A 129 -10.34 -7.98 -3.75
C SER A 129 -9.98 -6.78 -4.60
N LEU A 130 -8.94 -6.91 -5.42
CA LEU A 130 -8.56 -5.87 -6.39
C LEU A 130 -9.23 -6.08 -7.76
N ARG A 131 -10.23 -6.95 -7.83
CA ARG A 131 -10.97 -7.22 -9.08
C ARG A 131 -11.39 -5.93 -9.76
N GLU A 132 -11.25 -5.90 -11.09
CA GLU A 132 -11.54 -4.75 -11.95
C GLU A 132 -10.50 -3.62 -11.89
N MET A 133 -9.51 -3.67 -11.02
CA MET A 133 -8.44 -2.68 -11.02
C MET A 133 -7.43 -2.94 -12.14
N GLU A 134 -6.99 -1.87 -12.78
CA GLU A 134 -5.99 -1.89 -13.84
C GLU A 134 -4.64 -1.42 -13.34
N GLY A 135 -3.59 -2.01 -13.86
CA GLY A 135 -2.24 -1.65 -13.49
C GLY A 135 -1.21 -2.08 -14.52
N ILE A 136 0.02 -1.66 -14.28
CA ILE A 136 1.18 -2.03 -15.10
C ILE A 136 2.08 -2.96 -14.30
N ILE A 137 2.50 -4.04 -14.91
CA ILE A 137 3.46 -4.97 -14.29
C ILE A 137 4.82 -4.31 -14.22
N VAL A 138 5.33 -4.15 -13.02
CA VAL A 138 6.66 -3.58 -12.78
C VAL A 138 7.73 -4.62 -12.50
N GLU A 139 7.34 -5.80 -12.05
CA GLU A 139 8.26 -6.91 -11.77
C GLU A 139 7.51 -8.23 -11.75
N ILE A 140 8.16 -9.29 -12.21
CA ILE A 140 7.64 -10.66 -12.12
C ILE A 140 8.63 -11.52 -11.34
N LYS A 141 8.14 -12.21 -10.31
CA LYS A 141 8.91 -13.20 -9.55
C LYS A 141 8.10 -14.48 -9.40
N GLY A 142 8.47 -15.51 -10.15
CA GLY A 142 7.79 -16.81 -10.13
C GLY A 142 6.30 -16.69 -10.45
N LYS A 143 5.47 -17.09 -9.53
CA LYS A 143 4.00 -17.07 -9.65
C LYS A 143 3.35 -15.73 -9.33
N ARG A 144 4.14 -14.73 -8.94
CA ARG A 144 3.66 -13.41 -8.51
C ARG A 144 4.12 -12.32 -9.45
N ALA A 145 3.28 -11.32 -9.60
CA ALA A 145 3.61 -10.09 -10.29
C ALA A 145 3.37 -8.88 -9.38
N ARG A 146 4.26 -7.93 -9.45
CA ARG A 146 4.11 -6.66 -8.76
C ARG A 146 3.50 -5.65 -9.73
N LEU A 147 2.37 -5.08 -9.35
CA LEU A 147 1.63 -4.12 -10.15
C LEU A 147 1.72 -2.72 -9.55
N ARG A 148 1.89 -1.75 -10.41
CA ARG A 148 1.62 -0.35 -10.10
C ARG A 148 0.18 -0.05 -10.51
N LEU A 149 -0.69 0.25 -9.54
CA LEU A 149 -2.09 0.56 -9.81
C LEU A 149 -2.25 2.03 -10.18
N GLU A 150 -2.96 2.28 -11.27
CA GLU A 150 -3.18 3.64 -11.79
C GLU A 150 -4.15 4.46 -10.92
N SER A 151 -5.03 3.79 -10.19
CA SER A 151 -5.99 4.45 -9.30
C SER A 151 -5.35 5.07 -8.07
N LEU A 152 -4.24 4.52 -7.60
CA LEU A 152 -3.48 5.09 -6.49
C LEU A 152 -2.54 6.17 -7.03
N LYS A 153 -2.86 7.41 -6.77
CA LYS A 153 -2.09 8.60 -7.21
C LYS A 153 -0.74 8.74 -6.48
N CYS A 154 -0.04 7.64 -6.33
CA CYS A 154 1.29 7.58 -5.73
C CYS A 154 2.04 6.36 -6.26
N ASP A 155 3.35 6.33 -6.12
CA ASP A 155 4.21 5.23 -6.57
C ASP A 155 4.10 4.02 -5.62
N VAL A 156 2.93 3.44 -5.55
CA VAL A 156 2.65 2.26 -4.73
C VAL A 156 2.45 1.05 -5.63
N THR A 157 3.06 -0.06 -5.25
CA THR A 157 2.96 -1.31 -5.98
C THR A 157 2.36 -2.42 -5.12
N PHE A 158 1.56 -3.26 -5.76
CA PHE A 158 0.96 -4.44 -5.14
C PHE A 158 1.56 -5.70 -5.73
N THR A 159 1.74 -6.70 -4.89
CA THR A 159 2.09 -8.03 -5.35
C THR A 159 0.83 -8.88 -5.42
N VAL A 160 0.51 -9.35 -6.61
CA VAL A 160 -0.63 -10.23 -6.87
C VAL A 160 -0.16 -11.55 -7.48
N ARG A 161 -1.01 -12.56 -7.37
CA ARG A 161 -0.76 -13.83 -8.06
C ARG A 161 -1.07 -13.69 -9.55
N LYS A 162 -0.23 -14.24 -10.41
CA LYS A 162 -0.43 -14.20 -11.87
C LYS A 162 -1.79 -14.73 -12.30
N VAL A 163 -2.30 -15.76 -11.61
CA VAL A 163 -3.62 -16.35 -11.88
C VAL A 163 -4.78 -15.35 -11.72
N GLN A 164 -4.56 -14.25 -11.01
CA GLN A 164 -5.55 -13.20 -10.82
C GLN A 164 -5.49 -12.10 -11.90
N LEU A 165 -4.57 -12.21 -12.85
CA LEU A 165 -4.35 -11.20 -13.88
C LEU A 165 -4.96 -11.60 -15.20
N LYS A 166 -5.41 -10.60 -15.95
CA LYS A 166 -5.86 -10.72 -17.33
C LYS A 166 -5.21 -9.61 -18.16
N ALA A 167 -4.68 -9.97 -19.31
CA ALA A 167 -4.17 -9.00 -20.26
C ALA A 167 -5.31 -8.12 -20.80
N ILE A 168 -4.99 -6.85 -20.97
CA ILE A 168 -5.91 -5.89 -21.61
C ILE A 168 -5.33 -5.40 -22.93
#